data_2d8867f1ee8969f5cfced3f06292e574
#
_entry.id   2d8867f1ee8969f5cfced3f06292e574
#
_cell.length_a   1.000
_cell.length_b   1.000
_cell.length_c   1.000
_cell.angle_alpha   90.00
_cell.angle_beta   90.00
_cell.angle_gamma   90.00
#
_symmetry.space_group_name_H-M   'P 1'
#
loop_
_entity.id
_entity.type
_entity.pdbx_description
1 polymer ?
#
loop_
_entity_poly.entity_id
_entity_poly.type
_entity_poly.pdbx_seq_one_letter_code
_entity_poly.pdbx_strand_id
1 'polypeptide(L)'
;MDKINIITPVKDSLDTTLQTIQNIMQSETTVGFEYTIYNDFSTEQTTEVLQSESEKQGFTLVNLQDITTHPSPNYLLVLQTAQKKAIADGNHLLIIESDVIVEKDTIEKIYNYSKRLNHVGMIAAVTTDIKKQINFPYLFAQKFETGVVNTRKRLSFCCTLLTNEFLKSFDFNELNPEKSWYDVFISHKSIELGFNNYLITSLPVLHLPHSSRPWKQLKYTNPIKYYWRKFINNKDKI
;
A
#
# COMPACT_ATOMS: atom_id res chain seq x y z
N MET A 1 -13.19 19.00 8.61
CA MET A 1 -12.79 18.72 7.21
C MET A 1 -12.33 17.27 7.17
N ASP A 2 -12.79 16.54 6.16
CA ASP A 2 -12.34 15.16 5.97
C ASP A 2 -10.85 15.14 5.62
N LYS A 3 -10.10 14.22 6.22
CA LYS A 3 -8.66 14.04 5.95
C LYS A 3 -8.37 12.59 5.59
N ILE A 4 -7.20 12.35 5.04
CA ILE A 4 -6.66 11.02 4.74
C ILE A 4 -5.34 10.86 5.48
N ASN A 5 -5.14 9.71 6.14
CA ASN A 5 -3.84 9.30 6.61
C ASN A 5 -3.16 8.51 5.50
N ILE A 6 -2.09 9.05 4.94
CA ILE A 6 -1.28 8.37 3.91
C ILE A 6 -0.07 7.76 4.59
N ILE A 7 0.25 6.51 4.24
CA ILE A 7 1.45 5.84 4.73
C ILE A 7 2.28 5.25 3.60
N THR A 8 3.59 5.26 3.79
CA THR A 8 4.55 4.53 2.95
C THR A 8 5.50 3.73 3.84
N PRO A 9 5.40 2.38 3.82
CA PRO A 9 6.39 1.51 4.44
C PRO A 9 7.67 1.49 3.62
N VAL A 10 8.81 1.69 4.26
CA VAL A 10 10.11 1.79 3.59
C VAL A 10 11.10 0.79 4.20
N LYS A 11 11.78 0.05 3.32
CA LYS A 11 12.98 -0.73 3.64
C LYS A 11 14.00 -0.54 2.53
N ASP A 12 14.96 0.35 2.76
CA ASP A 12 15.94 0.74 1.75
C ASP A 12 15.31 1.26 0.44
N SER A 13 15.90 1.01 -0.73
CA SER A 13 15.37 1.46 -2.04
C SER A 13 15.14 2.97 -2.13
N LEU A 14 16.16 3.72 -1.67
CA LEU A 14 16.09 5.17 -1.47
C LEU A 14 15.59 5.93 -2.71
N ASP A 15 16.12 5.62 -3.90
CA ASP A 15 15.79 6.37 -5.12
C ASP A 15 14.28 6.32 -5.48
N THR A 16 13.68 5.12 -5.40
CA THR A 16 12.24 4.99 -5.66
C THR A 16 11.41 5.60 -4.54
N THR A 17 11.86 5.46 -3.30
CA THR A 17 11.21 6.07 -2.13
C THR A 17 11.15 7.58 -2.25
N LEU A 18 12.24 8.24 -2.62
CA LEU A 18 12.28 9.69 -2.81
C LEU A 18 11.34 10.16 -3.93
N GLN A 19 11.26 9.41 -5.03
CA GLN A 19 10.29 9.70 -6.09
C GLN A 19 8.85 9.57 -5.58
N THR A 20 8.53 8.51 -4.82
CA THR A 20 7.20 8.32 -4.20
C THR A 20 6.85 9.50 -3.29
N ILE A 21 7.77 9.88 -2.38
CA ILE A 21 7.60 11.02 -1.48
C ILE A 21 7.29 12.30 -2.27
N GLN A 22 8.15 12.62 -3.23
CA GLN A 22 8.01 13.84 -4.02
C GLN A 22 6.64 13.91 -4.71
N ASN A 23 6.18 12.83 -5.31
CA ASN A 23 4.90 12.82 -6.02
C ASN A 23 3.71 12.91 -5.06
N ILE A 24 3.76 12.29 -3.88
CA ILE A 24 2.73 12.44 -2.85
C ILE A 24 2.67 13.90 -2.35
N MET A 25 3.83 14.48 -2.01
CA MET A 25 3.89 15.85 -1.49
C MET A 25 3.52 16.92 -2.52
N GLN A 26 3.67 16.63 -3.81
CA GLN A 26 3.25 17.49 -4.92
C GLN A 26 1.81 17.24 -5.39
N SER A 27 1.05 16.39 -4.69
CA SER A 27 -0.32 16.10 -5.09
C SER A 27 -1.24 17.33 -4.99
N GLU A 28 -2.06 17.51 -6.00
CA GLU A 28 -3.07 18.56 -6.09
C GLU A 28 -4.40 17.99 -5.58
N THR A 29 -4.78 18.34 -4.36
CA THR A 29 -5.99 17.80 -3.71
C THR A 29 -6.64 18.83 -2.82
N THR A 30 -7.98 18.82 -2.76
CA THR A 30 -8.78 19.62 -1.85
C THR A 30 -9.01 18.93 -0.51
N VAL A 31 -8.83 17.61 -0.45
CA VAL A 31 -8.86 16.85 0.80
C VAL A 31 -7.51 16.98 1.52
N GLY A 32 -7.54 17.38 2.78
CA GLY A 32 -6.32 17.41 3.59
C GLY A 32 -5.75 16.00 3.82
N PHE A 33 -4.45 15.87 3.90
CA PHE A 33 -3.84 14.60 4.27
C PHE A 33 -2.70 14.78 5.27
N GLU A 34 -2.46 13.72 6.04
CA GLU A 34 -1.27 13.55 6.87
C GLU A 34 -0.44 12.41 6.28
N TYR A 35 0.83 12.69 5.98
CA TYR A 35 1.70 11.69 5.37
C TYR A 35 2.74 11.19 6.38
N THR A 36 2.80 9.86 6.53
CA THR A 36 3.74 9.19 7.45
C THR A 36 4.56 8.14 6.69
N ILE A 37 5.86 8.19 6.85
CA ILE A 37 6.79 7.16 6.39
C ILE A 37 7.18 6.30 7.58
N TYR A 38 7.05 4.97 7.42
CA TYR A 38 7.52 3.98 8.37
C TYR A 38 8.82 3.35 7.86
N ASN A 39 9.93 3.75 8.45
CA ASN A 39 11.27 3.25 8.10
C ASN A 39 11.54 1.94 8.87
N ASP A 40 11.54 0.82 8.16
CA ASP A 40 11.67 -0.53 8.73
C ASP A 40 13.13 -0.99 8.74
N PHE A 41 13.95 -0.43 9.65
CA PHE A 41 15.36 -0.82 9.83
C PHE A 41 16.20 -0.66 8.54
N SER A 42 16.00 0.41 7.78
CA SER A 42 16.85 0.72 6.63
C SER A 42 18.29 1.02 7.05
N THR A 43 19.18 1.09 6.07
CA THR A 43 20.58 1.49 6.30
C THR A 43 20.65 2.89 6.91
N GLU A 44 21.75 3.21 7.59
CA GLU A 44 22.01 4.52 8.17
C GLU A 44 21.88 5.62 7.11
N GLN A 45 22.51 5.45 5.95
CA GLN A 45 22.41 6.37 4.83
C GLN A 45 20.95 6.65 4.41
N THR A 46 20.13 5.60 4.29
CA THR A 46 18.71 5.78 3.95
C THR A 46 17.96 6.53 5.05
N THR A 47 18.23 6.19 6.32
CA THR A 47 17.59 6.82 7.48
C THR A 47 17.92 8.31 7.56
N GLU A 48 19.19 8.69 7.39
CA GLU A 48 19.64 10.09 7.41
C GLU A 48 18.99 10.91 6.29
N VAL A 49 18.92 10.37 5.08
CA VAL A 49 18.27 11.06 3.95
C VAL A 49 16.78 11.22 4.21
N LEU A 50 16.08 10.18 4.71
CA LEU A 50 14.66 10.28 5.05
C LEU A 50 14.40 11.30 6.16
N GLN A 51 15.28 11.40 7.16
CA GLN A 51 15.20 12.40 8.22
C GLN A 51 15.31 13.81 7.63
N SER A 52 16.32 14.05 6.81
CA SER A 52 16.52 15.34 6.14
C SER A 52 15.33 15.71 5.25
N GLU A 53 14.78 14.78 4.49
CA GLU A 53 13.61 15.02 3.64
C GLU A 53 12.33 15.26 4.45
N SER A 54 12.16 14.61 5.61
CA SER A 54 11.00 14.87 6.48
C SER A 54 10.99 16.29 7.00
N GLU A 55 12.14 16.82 7.37
CA GLU A 55 12.30 18.22 7.84
C GLU A 55 12.02 19.24 6.72
N LYS A 56 12.44 18.93 5.50
CA LYS A 56 12.24 19.81 4.34
C LYS A 56 10.80 19.80 3.81
N GLN A 57 10.19 18.65 3.75
CA GLN A 57 8.89 18.46 3.08
C GLN A 57 7.71 18.39 4.05
N GLY A 58 7.94 18.20 5.36
CA GLY A 58 6.92 18.27 6.40
C GLY A 58 6.10 16.97 6.57
N PHE A 59 6.57 15.82 6.08
CA PHE A 59 5.96 14.54 6.41
C PHE A 59 6.49 14.00 7.74
N THR A 60 5.75 13.08 8.37
CA THR A 60 6.17 12.41 9.60
C THR A 60 7.07 11.21 9.26
N LEU A 61 8.26 11.14 9.85
CA LEU A 61 9.10 9.93 9.79
C LEU A 61 9.00 9.16 11.10
N VAL A 62 8.70 7.87 11.00
CA VAL A 62 8.67 6.93 12.13
C VAL A 62 9.70 5.85 11.87
N ASN A 63 10.80 5.86 12.64
CA ASN A 63 11.79 4.81 12.61
C ASN A 63 11.33 3.64 13.47
N LEU A 64 11.09 2.49 12.89
CA LEU A 64 10.57 1.33 13.63
C LEU A 64 11.57 0.79 14.66
N GLN A 65 12.87 1.01 14.47
CA GLN A 65 13.91 0.68 15.46
C GLN A 65 13.72 1.41 16.81
N ASP A 66 12.99 2.53 16.82
CA ASP A 66 12.70 3.28 18.06
C ASP A 66 11.48 2.71 18.81
N ILE A 67 10.72 1.83 18.16
CA ILE A 67 9.44 1.30 18.68
C ILE A 67 9.53 -0.21 18.95
N THR A 68 10.37 -0.94 18.21
CA THR A 68 10.52 -2.40 18.34
C THR A 68 11.96 -2.82 18.16
N THR A 69 12.33 -3.89 18.86
CA THR A 69 13.62 -4.58 18.65
C THR A 69 13.51 -5.73 17.65
N HIS A 70 12.30 -6.02 17.16
CA HIS A 70 12.11 -7.10 16.20
C HIS A 70 12.69 -6.70 14.84
N PRO A 71 13.54 -7.52 14.23
CA PRO A 71 14.15 -7.18 12.94
C PRO A 71 13.12 -7.15 11.81
N SER A 72 13.40 -6.36 10.75
CA SER A 72 12.58 -6.34 9.54
C SER A 72 12.33 -7.77 8.98
N PRO A 73 11.11 -8.10 8.52
CA PRO A 73 10.02 -7.18 8.16
C PRO A 73 9.01 -6.93 9.30
N ASN A 74 8.67 -5.67 9.52
CA ASN A 74 7.67 -5.25 10.51
C ASN A 74 6.37 -4.71 9.87
N TYR A 75 6.01 -5.19 8.69
CA TYR A 75 4.87 -4.67 7.95
C TYR A 75 3.53 -4.78 8.70
N LEU A 76 3.35 -5.84 9.52
CA LEU A 76 2.17 -5.97 10.37
C LEU A 76 2.09 -4.85 11.41
N LEU A 77 3.20 -4.54 12.07
CA LEU A 77 3.28 -3.44 13.04
C LEU A 77 2.92 -2.10 12.40
N VAL A 78 3.39 -1.87 11.16
CA VAL A 78 3.03 -0.66 10.40
C VAL A 78 1.52 -0.60 10.18
N LEU A 79 0.90 -1.69 9.70
CA LEU A 79 -0.54 -1.75 9.43
C LEU A 79 -1.37 -1.51 10.69
N GLN A 80 -1.01 -2.15 11.82
CA GLN A 80 -1.68 -1.99 13.12
C GLN A 80 -1.57 -0.55 13.64
N THR A 81 -0.37 0.03 13.57
CA THR A 81 -0.12 1.41 14.02
C THR A 81 -0.90 2.41 13.16
N ALA A 82 -0.87 2.23 11.84
CA ALA A 82 -1.56 3.10 10.91
C ALA A 82 -3.08 2.98 11.03
N GLN A 83 -3.62 1.77 11.23
CA GLN A 83 -5.06 1.57 11.50
C GLN A 83 -5.49 2.31 12.76
N LYS A 84 -4.76 2.09 13.87
CA LYS A 84 -5.08 2.73 15.16
C LYS A 84 -5.11 4.25 15.03
N LYS A 85 -4.11 4.82 14.33
CA LYS A 85 -4.07 6.27 14.09
C LYS A 85 -5.24 6.73 13.21
N ALA A 86 -5.51 6.06 12.09
CA ALA A 86 -6.59 6.44 11.18
C ALA A 86 -7.98 6.37 11.86
N ILE A 87 -8.21 5.37 12.72
CA ILE A 87 -9.45 5.27 13.51
C ILE A 87 -9.56 6.41 14.51
N ALA A 88 -8.48 6.73 15.25
CA ALA A 88 -8.46 7.79 16.24
C ALA A 88 -8.70 9.17 15.61
N ASP A 89 -8.13 9.41 14.43
CA ASP A 89 -8.28 10.64 13.66
C ASP A 89 -9.65 10.74 12.95
N GLY A 90 -10.40 9.64 12.84
CA GLY A 90 -11.63 9.56 12.05
C GLY A 90 -11.40 9.55 10.53
N ASN A 91 -10.18 9.29 10.07
CA ASN A 91 -9.74 9.41 8.69
C ASN A 91 -9.77 8.06 7.95
N HIS A 92 -9.79 8.11 6.61
CA HIS A 92 -9.43 6.96 5.78
C HIS A 92 -7.92 6.71 5.85
N LEU A 93 -7.50 5.48 5.57
CA LEU A 93 -6.09 5.09 5.46
C LEU A 93 -5.76 4.82 3.98
N LEU A 94 -4.83 5.57 3.41
CA LEU A 94 -4.29 5.34 2.08
C LEU A 94 -2.87 4.78 2.20
N ILE A 95 -2.67 3.57 1.72
CA ILE A 95 -1.36 2.92 1.68
C ILE A 95 -0.80 3.13 0.27
N ILE A 96 0.43 3.65 0.20
CA ILE A 96 1.19 3.79 -1.05
C ILE A 96 2.57 3.17 -0.81
N GLU A 97 2.92 2.12 -1.55
CA GLU A 97 4.23 1.47 -1.44
C GLU A 97 5.35 2.36 -1.98
N SER A 98 6.59 2.16 -1.49
CA SER A 98 7.76 3.00 -1.75
C SER A 98 8.33 2.93 -3.18
N ASP A 99 7.68 2.16 -4.06
CA ASP A 99 8.00 2.01 -5.48
C ASP A 99 6.81 2.39 -6.38
N VAL A 100 5.88 3.17 -5.84
CA VAL A 100 4.67 3.61 -6.54
C VAL A 100 4.70 5.12 -6.72
N ILE A 101 4.56 5.56 -7.95
CA ILE A 101 4.48 6.96 -8.35
C ILE A 101 3.03 7.28 -8.70
N VAL A 102 2.45 8.20 -7.95
CA VAL A 102 1.08 8.67 -8.16
C VAL A 102 1.08 9.88 -9.09
N GLU A 103 0.00 10.05 -9.85
CA GLU A 103 -0.26 11.31 -10.59
C GLU A 103 -0.78 12.37 -9.62
N LYS A 104 -0.64 13.64 -9.99
CA LYS A 104 -0.97 14.78 -9.12
C LYS A 104 -2.38 14.75 -8.54
N ASP A 105 -3.34 14.21 -9.26
CA ASP A 105 -4.75 14.16 -8.87
C ASP A 105 -5.20 12.77 -8.35
N THR A 106 -4.25 11.83 -8.18
CA THR A 106 -4.58 10.46 -7.75
C THR A 106 -5.23 10.43 -6.37
N ILE A 107 -4.71 11.20 -5.40
CA ILE A 107 -5.24 11.26 -4.04
C ILE A 107 -6.66 11.83 -4.04
N GLU A 108 -6.89 12.92 -4.76
CA GLU A 108 -8.22 13.53 -4.91
C GLU A 108 -9.20 12.55 -5.55
N LYS A 109 -8.81 11.88 -6.63
CA LYS A 109 -9.66 10.93 -7.33
C LYS A 109 -10.03 9.72 -6.49
N ILE A 110 -9.06 9.10 -5.80
CA ILE A 110 -9.33 7.91 -4.98
C ILE A 110 -10.25 8.25 -3.80
N TYR A 111 -10.07 9.44 -3.20
CA TYR A 111 -10.98 9.95 -2.17
C TYR A 111 -12.39 10.18 -2.72
N ASN A 112 -12.51 10.83 -3.88
CA ASN A 112 -13.80 11.08 -4.50
C ASN A 112 -14.55 9.78 -4.85
N TYR A 113 -13.84 8.72 -5.23
CA TYR A 113 -14.43 7.39 -5.39
C TYR A 113 -14.97 6.85 -4.08
N SER A 114 -14.30 7.05 -2.93
CA SER A 114 -14.80 6.58 -1.63
C SER A 114 -16.12 7.22 -1.23
N LYS A 115 -16.39 8.44 -1.71
CA LYS A 115 -17.65 9.17 -1.45
C LYS A 115 -18.80 8.79 -2.39
N ARG A 116 -18.47 8.29 -3.59
CA ARG A 116 -19.49 8.04 -4.64
C ARG A 116 -19.88 6.57 -4.73
N LEU A 117 -19.01 5.66 -4.35
CA LEU A 117 -19.25 4.23 -4.45
C LEU A 117 -19.97 3.70 -3.21
N ASN A 118 -20.72 2.61 -3.39
CA ASN A 118 -21.55 2.06 -2.33
C ASN A 118 -20.76 1.13 -1.41
N HIS A 119 -20.91 1.34 -0.12
CA HIS A 119 -20.46 0.45 0.95
C HIS A 119 -19.00 0.00 0.78
N VAL A 120 -18.14 0.98 0.65
CA VAL A 120 -16.73 0.80 0.30
C VAL A 120 -15.94 0.30 1.50
N GLY A 121 -15.28 -0.85 1.35
CA GLY A 121 -14.22 -1.28 2.26
C GLY A 121 -12.85 -0.82 1.77
N MET A 122 -12.54 -1.10 0.51
CA MET A 122 -11.25 -0.80 -0.09
C MET A 122 -11.39 -0.28 -1.52
N ILE A 123 -10.52 0.65 -1.90
CA ILE A 123 -10.37 1.14 -3.27
C ILE A 123 -8.90 1.10 -3.65
N ALA A 124 -8.57 0.45 -4.76
CA ALA A 124 -7.21 0.42 -5.28
C ALA A 124 -7.11 1.08 -6.65
N ALA A 125 -6.04 1.83 -6.87
CA ALA A 125 -5.61 2.26 -8.18
C ALA A 125 -4.95 1.09 -8.92
N VAL A 126 -5.13 1.01 -10.25
CA VAL A 126 -4.48 -0.02 -11.06
C VAL A 126 -2.99 0.33 -11.26
N THR A 127 -2.13 -0.67 -11.16
CA THR A 127 -0.69 -0.47 -11.38
C THR A 127 -0.34 -0.62 -12.86
N THR A 128 0.56 0.23 -13.34
CA THR A 128 1.09 0.18 -14.70
C THR A 128 2.62 0.27 -14.70
N ASP A 129 3.23 -0.19 -15.77
CA ASP A 129 4.66 0.02 -16.05
C ASP A 129 4.92 1.38 -16.76
N ILE A 130 6.18 1.64 -17.09
CA ILE A 130 6.61 2.85 -17.81
C ILE A 130 5.99 2.99 -19.21
N LYS A 131 5.48 1.90 -19.79
CA LYS A 131 4.75 1.89 -21.06
C LYS A 131 3.24 2.05 -20.89
N LYS A 132 2.79 2.36 -19.66
CA LYS A 132 1.38 2.47 -19.27
C LYS A 132 0.59 1.16 -19.45
N GLN A 133 1.28 0.01 -19.47
CA GLN A 133 0.64 -1.29 -19.51
C GLN A 133 0.39 -1.80 -18.09
N ILE A 134 -0.81 -2.34 -17.85
CA ILE A 134 -1.16 -2.91 -16.54
C ILE A 134 -0.15 -4.02 -16.20
N ASN A 135 0.52 -3.86 -15.06
CA ASN A 135 1.55 -4.77 -14.60
C ASN A 135 1.12 -5.54 -13.32
N PHE A 136 2.05 -6.29 -12.75
CA PHE A 136 1.83 -6.93 -11.46
C PHE A 136 1.62 -5.86 -10.36
N PRO A 137 0.66 -6.04 -9.45
CA PRO A 137 -0.12 -7.25 -9.15
C PRO A 137 -1.44 -7.41 -9.94
N TYR A 138 -1.81 -6.47 -10.79
CA TYR A 138 -3.12 -6.40 -11.43
C TYR A 138 -3.18 -6.94 -12.87
N LEU A 139 -2.28 -7.84 -13.28
CA LEU A 139 -2.31 -8.44 -14.63
C LEU A 139 -3.68 -8.99 -15.05
N PHE A 140 -4.47 -9.47 -14.08
CA PHE A 140 -5.83 -9.95 -14.35
C PHE A 140 -6.79 -8.83 -14.80
N ALA A 141 -6.46 -7.58 -14.52
CA ALA A 141 -7.30 -6.44 -14.88
C ALA A 141 -7.18 -6.04 -16.34
N GLN A 142 -6.19 -6.54 -17.08
CA GLN A 142 -6.05 -6.33 -18.53
C GLN A 142 -7.28 -6.76 -19.34
N LYS A 143 -8.11 -7.66 -18.79
CA LYS A 143 -9.34 -8.15 -19.41
C LYS A 143 -10.59 -7.32 -19.08
N PHE A 144 -10.48 -6.34 -18.20
CA PHE A 144 -11.60 -5.47 -17.85
C PHE A 144 -11.57 -4.20 -18.72
N GLU A 145 -12.75 -3.66 -18.95
CA GLU A 145 -12.87 -2.32 -19.51
C GLU A 145 -12.32 -1.27 -18.55
N THR A 146 -11.92 -0.14 -19.09
CA THR A 146 -11.44 0.99 -18.28
C THR A 146 -12.60 1.59 -17.48
N GLY A 147 -12.47 1.66 -16.17
CA GLY A 147 -13.52 2.18 -15.29
C GLY A 147 -13.39 1.72 -13.84
N VAL A 148 -14.53 1.45 -13.23
CA VAL A 148 -14.64 0.99 -11.83
C VAL A 148 -15.08 -0.46 -11.81
N VAL A 149 -14.29 -1.31 -11.19
CA VAL A 149 -14.56 -2.75 -11.10
C VAL A 149 -14.77 -3.14 -9.64
N ASN A 150 -16.02 -3.52 -9.27
CA ASN A 150 -16.26 -4.20 -7.99
C ASN A 150 -15.71 -5.63 -8.11
N THR A 151 -14.77 -5.98 -7.25
CA THR A 151 -14.05 -7.24 -7.37
C THR A 151 -13.99 -8.03 -6.07
N ARG A 152 -14.12 -9.35 -6.18
CA ARG A 152 -13.85 -10.28 -5.07
C ARG A 152 -12.38 -10.74 -5.03
N LYS A 153 -11.55 -10.25 -5.93
CA LYS A 153 -10.12 -10.52 -5.91
C LYS A 153 -9.43 -9.60 -4.90
N ARG A 154 -8.25 -10.03 -4.46
CA ARG A 154 -7.42 -9.20 -3.58
C ARG A 154 -7.11 -7.85 -4.23
N LEU A 155 -7.06 -6.83 -3.43
CA LEU A 155 -6.46 -5.54 -3.75
C LEU A 155 -5.08 -5.46 -3.09
N SER A 156 -4.05 -5.19 -3.88
CA SER A 156 -2.68 -5.01 -3.36
C SER A 156 -2.51 -3.62 -2.79
N PHE A 157 -1.70 -3.50 -1.77
CA PHE A 157 -1.43 -2.22 -1.10
C PHE A 157 -0.51 -1.27 -1.86
N CYS A 158 -0.22 -1.54 -3.14
CA CYS A 158 0.58 -0.61 -3.97
C CYS A 158 0.06 0.83 -3.92
N CYS A 159 -1.25 1.02 -4.14
CA CYS A 159 -1.94 2.30 -3.90
C CYS A 159 -3.40 1.97 -3.56
N THR A 160 -3.72 1.88 -2.27
CA THR A 160 -5.04 1.39 -1.83
C THR A 160 -5.54 2.16 -0.62
N LEU A 161 -6.74 2.70 -0.76
CA LEU A 161 -7.48 3.36 0.31
C LEU A 161 -8.37 2.35 1.02
N LEU A 162 -8.30 2.35 2.36
CA LEU A 162 -9.20 1.63 3.27
C LEU A 162 -10.10 2.66 3.96
N THR A 163 -11.40 2.46 3.92
CA THR A 163 -12.33 3.42 4.53
C THR A 163 -12.31 3.34 6.05
N ASN A 164 -12.57 4.45 6.72
CA ASN A 164 -12.62 4.49 8.19
C ASN A 164 -13.69 3.54 8.75
N GLU A 165 -14.81 3.39 8.04
CA GLU A 165 -15.88 2.44 8.42
C GLU A 165 -15.36 1.00 8.43
N PHE A 166 -14.67 0.58 7.37
CA PHE A 166 -14.05 -0.73 7.31
C PHE A 166 -12.95 -0.91 8.38
N LEU A 167 -12.08 0.09 8.56
CA LEU A 167 -11.03 0.04 9.58
C LEU A 167 -11.59 -0.18 11.00
N LYS A 168 -12.75 0.39 11.32
CA LYS A 168 -13.43 0.18 12.61
C LYS A 168 -14.08 -1.18 12.76
N SER A 169 -14.39 -1.87 11.65
CA SER A 169 -15.10 -3.15 11.66
C SER A 169 -14.22 -4.38 11.70
N PHE A 170 -12.89 -4.21 11.53
CA PHE A 170 -11.93 -5.31 11.56
C PHE A 170 -10.61 -4.87 12.21
N ASP A 171 -10.27 -5.46 13.35
CA ASP A 171 -9.02 -5.17 14.07
C ASP A 171 -7.82 -5.91 13.42
N PHE A 172 -6.80 -5.17 12.98
CA PHE A 172 -5.59 -5.75 12.41
C PHE A 172 -4.71 -6.49 13.43
N ASN A 173 -5.03 -6.43 14.73
CA ASN A 173 -4.43 -7.32 15.73
C ASN A 173 -4.88 -8.79 15.57
N GLU A 174 -5.98 -9.06 14.85
CA GLU A 174 -6.44 -10.41 14.51
C GLU A 174 -5.64 -11.04 13.35
N LEU A 175 -4.81 -10.26 12.64
CA LEU A 175 -3.98 -10.78 11.54
C LEU A 175 -2.89 -11.71 12.08
N ASN A 176 -2.71 -12.86 11.42
CA ASN A 176 -1.70 -13.82 11.82
C ASN A 176 -0.27 -13.30 11.51
N PRO A 177 0.59 -13.10 12.52
CA PRO A 177 1.94 -12.57 12.31
C PRO A 177 2.87 -13.51 11.53
N GLU A 178 2.58 -14.80 11.48
CA GLU A 178 3.34 -15.77 10.69
C GLU A 178 3.07 -15.69 9.19
N LYS A 179 2.03 -14.98 8.80
CA LYS A 179 1.65 -14.76 7.39
C LYS A 179 2.17 -13.41 6.91
N SER A 180 2.39 -13.28 5.61
CA SER A 180 2.89 -12.04 5.00
C SER A 180 1.99 -11.51 3.89
N TRP A 181 0.76 -12.04 3.78
CA TRP A 181 -0.18 -11.75 2.71
C TRP A 181 -1.35 -10.92 3.23
N TYR A 182 -1.02 -9.87 3.97
CA TYR A 182 -2.01 -9.04 4.66
C TYR A 182 -2.99 -8.38 3.70
N ASP A 183 -2.55 -7.98 2.50
CA ASP A 183 -3.40 -7.46 1.45
C ASP A 183 -4.49 -8.46 1.03
N VAL A 184 -4.17 -9.75 0.97
CA VAL A 184 -5.12 -10.82 0.67
C VAL A 184 -6.13 -11.00 1.81
N PHE A 185 -5.64 -11.14 3.05
CA PHE A 185 -6.51 -11.34 4.22
C PHE A 185 -7.46 -10.17 4.42
N ILE A 186 -6.94 -8.95 4.39
CA ILE A 186 -7.72 -7.73 4.58
C ILE A 186 -8.75 -7.56 3.46
N SER A 187 -8.38 -7.87 2.20
CA SER A 187 -9.34 -7.84 1.09
C SER A 187 -10.48 -8.84 1.25
N HIS A 188 -10.18 -10.06 1.68
CA HIS A 188 -11.20 -11.08 1.92
C HIS A 188 -12.07 -10.75 3.12
N LYS A 189 -11.48 -10.23 4.21
CA LYS A 189 -12.22 -9.84 5.41
C LYS A 189 -13.17 -8.69 5.13
N SER A 190 -12.76 -7.73 4.32
CA SER A 190 -13.64 -6.66 3.85
C SER A 190 -14.91 -7.22 3.18
N ILE A 191 -14.75 -8.19 2.27
CA ILE A 191 -15.88 -8.83 1.58
C ILE A 191 -16.74 -9.67 2.54
N GLU A 192 -16.11 -10.40 3.45
CA GLU A 192 -16.79 -11.24 4.47
C GLU A 192 -17.69 -10.36 5.36
N LEU A 193 -17.24 -9.17 5.71
CA LEU A 193 -18.00 -8.20 6.49
C LEU A 193 -19.06 -7.43 5.67
N GLY A 194 -19.24 -7.77 4.39
CA GLY A 194 -20.25 -7.21 3.52
C GLY A 194 -19.82 -5.96 2.75
N PHE A 195 -18.57 -5.49 2.91
CA PHE A 195 -18.08 -4.34 2.14
C PHE A 195 -17.78 -4.69 0.69
N ASN A 196 -17.77 -3.66 -0.16
CA ASN A 196 -17.33 -3.76 -1.54
C ASN A 196 -15.86 -3.34 -1.68
N ASN A 197 -15.12 -4.09 -2.50
CA ASN A 197 -13.75 -3.76 -2.88
C ASN A 197 -13.70 -3.34 -4.34
N TYR A 198 -13.15 -2.16 -4.62
CA TYR A 198 -13.14 -1.59 -5.96
C TYR A 198 -11.72 -1.45 -6.50
N LEU A 199 -11.48 -1.97 -7.69
CA LEU A 199 -10.30 -1.67 -8.49
C LEU A 199 -10.66 -0.62 -9.53
N ILE A 200 -9.95 0.51 -9.53
CA ILE A 200 -10.19 1.61 -10.48
C ILE A 200 -9.19 1.47 -11.63
N THR A 201 -9.63 0.85 -12.72
CA THR A 201 -8.79 0.65 -13.92
C THR A 201 -8.59 1.92 -14.73
N SER A 202 -9.40 2.96 -14.48
CA SER A 202 -9.23 4.30 -15.03
C SER A 202 -8.32 5.22 -14.21
N LEU A 203 -7.76 4.73 -13.09
CA LEU A 203 -6.84 5.45 -12.22
C LEU A 203 -5.50 4.71 -12.17
N PRO A 204 -4.63 4.87 -13.17
CA PRO A 204 -3.34 4.20 -13.19
C PRO A 204 -2.35 4.89 -12.25
N VAL A 205 -1.52 4.08 -11.59
CA VAL A 205 -0.30 4.53 -10.90
C VAL A 205 0.90 3.80 -11.49
N LEU A 206 2.03 4.48 -11.60
CA LEU A 206 3.26 3.87 -12.07
C LEU A 206 3.85 3.02 -10.93
N HIS A 207 3.99 1.73 -11.15
CA HIS A 207 4.61 0.80 -10.20
C HIS A 207 5.95 0.33 -10.78
N LEU A 208 7.02 0.70 -10.09
CA LEU A 208 8.40 0.36 -10.40
C LEU A 208 8.84 -0.81 -9.51
N PRO A 209 8.46 -2.05 -9.84
CA PRO A 209 8.69 -3.17 -8.95
C PRO A 209 10.18 -3.33 -8.72
N HIS A 210 10.61 -3.07 -7.50
CA HIS A 210 11.96 -3.37 -7.04
C HIS A 210 11.89 -4.54 -6.06
N SER A 211 12.96 -5.23 -5.88
CA SER A 211 13.03 -6.29 -4.90
C SER A 211 14.30 -6.17 -4.08
N SER A 212 14.16 -5.65 -2.89
CA SER A 212 15.15 -5.82 -1.83
C SER A 212 15.24 -7.28 -1.33
N ARG A 213 14.32 -8.15 -1.78
CA ARG A 213 14.24 -9.56 -1.37
C ARG A 213 14.66 -10.49 -2.52
N PRO A 214 15.85 -11.13 -2.46
CA PRO A 214 16.37 -11.99 -3.54
C PRO A 214 15.41 -13.11 -3.96
N TRP A 215 14.58 -13.62 -3.03
CA TRP A 215 13.64 -14.67 -3.35
C TRP A 215 12.45 -14.20 -4.22
N LYS A 216 12.06 -12.91 -4.15
CA LYS A 216 11.04 -12.34 -5.04
C LYS A 216 11.59 -12.14 -6.45
N GLN A 217 12.89 -11.84 -6.58
CA GLN A 217 13.56 -11.75 -7.89
C GLN A 217 13.53 -13.09 -8.63
N LEU A 218 13.54 -14.21 -7.92
CA LEU A 218 13.39 -15.54 -8.54
C LEU A 218 12.11 -15.69 -9.37
N LYS A 219 11.04 -14.96 -9.05
CA LYS A 219 9.79 -14.99 -9.81
C LYS A 219 10.00 -14.52 -11.26
N TYR A 220 10.92 -13.61 -11.48
CA TYR A 220 11.21 -13.03 -12.79
C TYR A 220 12.40 -13.72 -13.49
N THR A 221 13.38 -14.18 -12.71
CA THR A 221 14.60 -14.81 -13.24
C THR A 221 14.48 -16.33 -13.37
N ASN A 222 13.73 -16.99 -12.51
CA ASN A 222 13.49 -18.42 -12.53
C ASN A 222 12.12 -18.76 -11.92
N PRO A 223 11.01 -18.57 -12.67
CA PRO A 223 9.65 -18.76 -12.17
C PRO A 223 9.39 -20.18 -11.67
N ILE A 224 9.97 -21.22 -12.31
CA ILE A 224 9.80 -22.61 -11.91
C ILE A 224 10.34 -22.81 -10.47
N LYS A 225 11.55 -22.34 -10.20
CA LYS A 225 12.17 -22.42 -8.87
C LYS A 225 11.41 -21.61 -7.82
N TYR A 226 10.85 -20.46 -8.22
CA TYR A 226 10.02 -19.62 -7.35
C TYR A 226 8.76 -20.37 -6.92
N TYR A 227 7.97 -20.88 -7.88
CA TYR A 227 6.72 -21.59 -7.57
C TYR A 227 6.96 -22.91 -6.84
N TRP A 228 8.01 -23.64 -7.17
CA TRP A 228 8.42 -24.85 -6.46
C TRP A 228 8.74 -24.56 -4.98
N ARG A 229 9.54 -23.54 -4.69
CA ARG A 229 9.82 -23.11 -3.32
C ARG A 229 8.56 -22.64 -2.57
N LYS A 230 7.68 -21.94 -3.27
CA LYS A 230 6.41 -21.48 -2.72
C LYS A 230 5.54 -22.66 -2.30
N PHE A 231 5.46 -23.68 -3.14
CA PHE A 231 4.71 -24.92 -2.89
C PHE A 231 5.28 -25.69 -1.69
N ILE A 232 6.60 -25.96 -1.67
CA ILE A 232 7.25 -26.72 -0.58
C ILE A 232 7.10 -26.01 0.77
N ASN A 233 7.22 -24.69 0.82
CA ASN A 233 7.12 -23.95 2.07
C ASN A 233 5.68 -23.56 2.45
N ASN A 234 4.67 -24.10 1.77
CA ASN A 234 3.23 -23.80 1.98
C ASN A 234 2.92 -22.27 2.01
N LYS A 235 3.71 -21.45 1.32
CA LYS A 235 3.54 -19.99 1.30
C LYS A 235 2.40 -19.51 0.41
N ASP A 236 1.74 -20.41 -0.28
CA ASP A 236 0.58 -20.20 -1.14
C ASP A 236 -0.74 -20.60 -0.48
N LYS A 237 -0.70 -21.17 0.72
CA LYS A 237 -1.90 -21.49 1.50
C LYS A 237 -2.22 -20.33 2.43
N ILE A 238 -3.46 -19.86 2.32
CA ILE A 238 -4.09 -18.88 3.21
C ILE A 238 -4.53 -19.59 4.48
#